data_fff1f67017347b55d523a5328610e2c9
#
_entry.id   fff1f67017347b55d523a5328610e2c9
#
_cell.length_a   1.000
_cell.length_b   1.000
_cell.length_c   1.000
_cell.angle_alpha   90.00
_cell.angle_beta   90.00
_cell.angle_gamma   90.00
#
_symmetry.space_group_name_H-M   'P 1'
#
loop_
_entity.id
_entity.type
_entity.pdbx_description
1 polymer ?
#
loop_
_entity_poly.entity_id
_entity_poly.type
_entity_poly.pdbx_seq_one_letter_code
_entity_poly.pdbx_strand_id
1 'polypeptide(L)'
;EVDIKGGADGQPELHLQVKEVNGQPSNLEDTEIHLDLSVKLADISPTVANGGLETVERVTLTVDAKYGHFLDGNGQPVNTLVVNDPAALKDLVFVPREHFSGKVPLAVTVDILDTATTGTDRGSWSGNVSFEVLPVNDPANLTVQNVTGQEDGSVSLGGLGASLIDNDGSEQIVGLQIKGVPDGFTLSAPAVNNGGGVWQVPVGTDFSKLTLIPPADFSGTVSLTLSAFTLDKGLTLPLETSAGFTVTVNPVGDAVITDMQEQASGTEGDVITLNLGVETRDTQATGGNAGNVHENGPEQVRVTLEGVPDGAEIRLPSGVSGTVVDLGGGRWQVTTDGGKLDAVELVTNDANGAMAIKVTAQSLDNGALGPEVNGTIHLDVSPVNDAPVNVLPDDPQVAQEDEPFVIQGLQVKDVDAGNGIMEVRLSVEHGTLTLPAGSGVTLTGNGTGDVVLTGTLADLNALLSGGVTYQGDPDFHGNDALTMVTDDRGNTGSGGALSDTDVLPILVQPVNDAPVNQLPTTPQVAQEDQPFTIHGLQVSDVDAGNSPLSVTLSVLHGTLELVAGSGVTVSGSGSNTLVLSGSQDAINALLAGGVTYQGEQDFNGQDALTM
;
A
#
# COMPACT_ATOMS: atom_id res chain seq x y z
N GLU A 1 60.52 -104.12 -25.61
CA GLU A 1 59.32 -103.30 -25.45
C GLU A 1 59.81 -101.95 -25.00
N VAL A 2 59.51 -100.94 -25.82
CA VAL A 2 59.79 -99.53 -25.43
C VAL A 2 58.41 -99.00 -25.03
N ASP A 3 58.20 -98.76 -23.77
CA ASP A 3 56.99 -98.13 -23.24
C ASP A 3 57.03 -96.66 -23.58
N ILE A 4 56.16 -96.26 -24.55
CA ILE A 4 55.94 -94.87 -24.91
C ILE A 4 54.92 -94.35 -23.94
N LYS A 5 55.37 -93.52 -22.98
CA LYS A 5 54.44 -92.78 -22.11
C LYS A 5 53.83 -91.66 -22.93
N GLY A 6 52.49 -91.47 -22.84
CA GLY A 6 51.84 -90.33 -23.35
C GLY A 6 52.41 -89.05 -22.69
N GLY A 7 52.66 -88.04 -23.44
CA GLY A 7 53.11 -86.75 -22.94
C GLY A 7 52.04 -85.72 -23.19
N ALA A 8 51.67 -84.94 -22.15
CA ALA A 8 50.77 -83.79 -22.23
C ALA A 8 51.50 -82.62 -22.88
N ASP A 9 51.81 -82.75 -24.19
CA ASP A 9 52.67 -81.81 -24.93
C ASP A 9 51.99 -81.05 -26.08
N GLY A 10 50.71 -81.30 -26.27
CA GLY A 10 49.92 -80.58 -27.25
C GLY A 10 49.66 -79.14 -26.89
N GLN A 11 50.02 -78.23 -27.79
CA GLN A 11 49.71 -76.82 -27.64
C GLN A 11 48.18 -76.57 -27.90
N PRO A 12 47.38 -76.18 -26.88
CA PRO A 12 45.98 -75.95 -27.06
C PRO A 12 45.72 -74.71 -27.95
N GLU A 13 44.68 -74.82 -28.79
CA GLU A 13 44.16 -73.72 -29.55
C GLU A 13 43.09 -73.02 -28.73
N LEU A 14 43.31 -71.70 -28.43
CA LEU A 14 42.38 -70.87 -27.65
C LEU A 14 41.55 -70.00 -28.60
N HIS A 15 40.24 -70.04 -28.43
CA HIS A 15 39.33 -69.16 -29.15
C HIS A 15 38.39 -68.47 -28.16
N LEU A 16 38.54 -67.13 -28.01
CA LEU A 16 37.71 -66.32 -27.14
C LEU A 16 36.70 -65.53 -27.99
N GLN A 17 35.44 -65.61 -27.59
CA GLN A 17 34.37 -64.83 -28.21
C GLN A 17 33.56 -64.05 -27.14
N VAL A 18 33.15 -62.86 -27.49
CA VAL A 18 32.12 -62.11 -26.71
C VAL A 18 30.76 -62.66 -27.13
N LYS A 19 29.95 -62.97 -26.14
CA LYS A 19 28.58 -63.43 -26.36
C LYS A 19 27.70 -62.24 -26.79
N GLU A 20 26.80 -62.50 -27.70
CA GLU A 20 25.73 -61.58 -28.02
C GLU A 20 24.56 -61.76 -27.04
N VAL A 21 24.05 -60.68 -26.49
CA VAL A 21 22.81 -60.64 -25.72
C VAL A 21 21.71 -60.00 -26.58
N ASN A 22 20.69 -60.73 -26.89
CA ASN A 22 19.59 -60.29 -27.79
C ASN A 22 20.05 -59.84 -29.19
N GLY A 23 21.12 -60.47 -29.72
CA GLY A 23 21.62 -60.18 -31.05
C GLY A 23 22.45 -58.87 -31.16
N GLN A 24 22.90 -58.35 -30.03
CA GLN A 24 23.80 -57.22 -29.96
C GLN A 24 25.10 -57.63 -29.21
N PRO A 25 26.26 -57.11 -29.62
CA PRO A 25 27.50 -57.32 -28.86
C PRO A 25 27.31 -56.82 -27.40
N SER A 26 27.60 -57.66 -26.43
CA SER A 26 27.50 -57.34 -25.00
C SER A 26 28.86 -56.90 -24.40
N ASN A 27 29.70 -56.30 -25.21
CA ASN A 27 31.06 -55.86 -24.80
C ASN A 27 31.20 -54.33 -24.68
N LEU A 28 30.11 -53.67 -24.24
CA LEU A 28 30.14 -52.25 -23.96
C LEU A 28 30.81 -52.00 -22.58
N GLU A 29 31.57 -50.91 -22.46
CA GLU A 29 32.03 -50.47 -21.16
C GLU A 29 30.86 -50.24 -20.21
N ASP A 30 31.17 -50.22 -18.88
CA ASP A 30 30.20 -50.05 -17.79
C ASP A 30 29.11 -51.15 -17.74
N THR A 31 29.27 -52.23 -18.51
CA THR A 31 28.37 -53.39 -18.51
C THR A 31 29.15 -54.67 -18.21
N GLU A 32 28.44 -55.69 -17.65
CA GLU A 32 28.99 -57.05 -17.56
C GLU A 32 29.14 -57.66 -18.92
N ILE A 33 30.38 -58.15 -19.24
CA ILE A 33 30.69 -58.77 -20.51
C ILE A 33 30.71 -60.28 -20.36
N HIS A 34 29.88 -60.97 -21.12
CA HIS A 34 29.86 -62.41 -21.14
C HIS A 34 30.81 -62.97 -22.22
N LEU A 35 31.74 -63.81 -21.82
CA LEU A 35 32.75 -64.40 -22.67
C LEU A 35 32.59 -65.92 -22.81
N ASP A 36 32.81 -66.44 -24.00
CA ASP A 36 32.91 -67.89 -24.28
C ASP A 36 34.35 -68.20 -24.68
N LEU A 37 35.07 -68.93 -23.86
CA LEU A 37 36.38 -69.40 -24.15
C LEU A 37 36.34 -70.88 -24.53
N SER A 38 36.69 -71.20 -25.74
CA SER A 38 36.88 -72.57 -26.17
C SER A 38 38.38 -72.94 -26.15
N VAL A 39 38.67 -74.10 -25.53
CA VAL A 39 40.01 -74.69 -25.50
C VAL A 39 39.95 -75.99 -26.28
N LYS A 40 40.68 -76.03 -27.38
CA LYS A 40 40.76 -77.19 -28.25
C LYS A 40 42.14 -77.78 -28.15
N LEU A 41 42.27 -78.99 -27.68
CA LEU A 41 43.50 -79.74 -27.56
C LEU A 41 43.93 -80.31 -28.95
N ALA A 42 45.20 -80.40 -29.19
CA ALA A 42 45.73 -80.83 -30.47
C ALA A 42 45.59 -82.37 -30.64
N ASP A 43 45.68 -83.15 -29.57
CA ASP A 43 45.54 -84.59 -29.61
C ASP A 43 44.30 -85.07 -28.83
N ILE A 44 43.19 -85.25 -29.56
CA ILE A 44 41.91 -85.70 -29.02
C ILE A 44 41.45 -86.99 -29.70
N SER A 45 42.37 -87.69 -30.41
CA SER A 45 42.01 -88.84 -31.23
C SER A 45 42.05 -90.15 -30.44
N PRO A 46 40.90 -90.78 -30.16
CA PRO A 46 40.85 -92.10 -29.45
C PRO A 46 41.18 -93.32 -30.36
N THR A 47 41.69 -93.06 -31.60
CA THR A 47 41.84 -94.10 -32.59
C THR A 47 43.26 -94.65 -32.75
N VAL A 48 44.22 -94.14 -32.02
CA VAL A 48 45.57 -94.73 -32.02
C VAL A 48 45.70 -95.71 -30.85
N ALA A 49 45.96 -97.02 -31.18
CA ALA A 49 46.22 -98.01 -30.15
C ALA A 49 47.38 -97.58 -29.27
N ASN A 50 47.17 -97.24 -28.02
CA ASN A 50 48.01 -96.71 -26.98
C ASN A 50 48.18 -95.13 -26.93
N GLY A 51 47.36 -94.32 -27.69
CA GLY A 51 47.30 -92.91 -27.53
C GLY A 51 46.53 -92.52 -26.28
N GLY A 52 47.04 -91.60 -25.46
CA GLY A 52 46.37 -91.02 -24.32
C GLY A 52 45.24 -90.09 -24.77
N LEU A 53 44.21 -89.95 -23.95
CA LEU A 53 43.15 -88.95 -24.10
C LEU A 53 43.54 -87.74 -23.31
N GLU A 54 43.89 -86.66 -24.00
CA GLU A 54 44.08 -85.36 -23.37
C GLU A 54 42.72 -84.73 -23.00
N THR A 55 42.65 -84.29 -21.76
CA THR A 55 41.52 -83.51 -21.24
C THR A 55 42.00 -82.29 -20.54
N VAL A 56 41.21 -81.21 -20.63
CA VAL A 56 41.44 -79.99 -19.89
C VAL A 56 41.06 -80.23 -18.45
N GLU A 57 42.06 -80.20 -17.52
CA GLU A 57 41.83 -80.37 -16.07
C GLU A 57 41.45 -79.02 -15.42
N ARG A 58 42.04 -77.93 -15.84
CA ARG A 58 41.83 -76.62 -15.24
C ARG A 58 42.26 -75.54 -16.22
N VAL A 59 41.54 -74.42 -16.25
CA VAL A 59 41.91 -73.18 -16.95
C VAL A 59 42.02 -72.06 -15.95
N THR A 60 43.13 -71.35 -15.98
CA THR A 60 43.35 -70.18 -15.16
C THR A 60 43.43 -68.95 -16.08
N LEU A 61 42.54 -68.01 -15.87
CA LEU A 61 42.52 -66.73 -16.59
C LEU A 61 43.01 -65.63 -15.65
N THR A 62 43.92 -64.79 -16.09
CA THR A 62 44.41 -63.65 -15.32
C THR A 62 44.30 -62.39 -16.17
N VAL A 63 43.76 -61.35 -15.52
CA VAL A 63 43.64 -60.00 -16.07
C VAL A 63 44.33 -58.98 -15.13
N ASP A 64 44.92 -57.94 -15.70
CA ASP A 64 45.39 -56.81 -14.92
C ASP A 64 44.20 -55.96 -14.42
N ALA A 65 44.15 -55.67 -13.14
CA ALA A 65 43.09 -54.90 -12.48
C ALA A 65 42.79 -53.55 -13.16
N LYS A 66 43.72 -52.99 -13.92
CA LYS A 66 43.52 -51.73 -14.68
C LYS A 66 42.48 -51.85 -15.80
N TYR A 67 42.20 -53.10 -16.24
CA TYR A 67 41.23 -53.39 -17.30
C TYR A 67 39.85 -53.79 -16.74
N GLY A 68 39.82 -54.27 -15.50
CA GLY A 68 38.62 -54.82 -14.88
C GLY A 68 38.88 -56.09 -14.09
N HIS A 69 37.88 -56.92 -13.86
CA HIS A 69 37.97 -58.16 -13.12
C HIS A 69 36.94 -59.20 -13.62
N PHE A 70 37.18 -60.47 -13.33
CA PHE A 70 36.15 -61.52 -13.53
C PHE A 70 35.26 -61.63 -12.26
N LEU A 71 34.06 -62.14 -12.46
CA LEU A 71 33.23 -62.64 -11.34
C LEU A 71 33.46 -64.15 -11.18
N ASP A 72 33.74 -64.57 -9.96
CA ASP A 72 33.85 -66.00 -9.62
C ASP A 72 32.44 -66.66 -9.56
N GLY A 73 32.39 -67.99 -9.32
CA GLY A 73 31.13 -68.73 -9.21
C GLY A 73 30.20 -68.26 -8.08
N ASN A 74 30.65 -67.37 -7.19
CA ASN A 74 29.86 -66.74 -6.12
C ASN A 74 29.56 -65.26 -6.41
N GLY A 75 29.90 -64.79 -7.62
CA GLY A 75 29.75 -63.38 -7.99
C GLY A 75 30.75 -62.42 -7.33
N GLN A 76 31.88 -62.93 -6.84
CA GLN A 76 32.90 -62.06 -6.23
C GLN A 76 33.96 -61.65 -7.25
N PRO A 77 34.44 -60.40 -7.20
CA PRO A 77 35.44 -59.88 -8.11
C PRO A 77 36.84 -60.56 -7.88
N VAL A 78 37.41 -61.08 -8.96
CA VAL A 78 38.73 -61.72 -8.95
C VAL A 78 39.53 -61.32 -10.18
N ASN A 79 40.83 -61.03 -10.01
CA ASN A 79 41.72 -60.78 -11.14
C ASN A 79 42.30 -62.10 -11.71
N THR A 80 42.21 -63.21 -10.99
CA THR A 80 42.57 -64.54 -11.44
C THR A 80 41.39 -65.47 -11.23
N LEU A 81 40.78 -65.92 -12.33
CA LEU A 81 39.65 -66.83 -12.29
C LEU A 81 40.17 -68.26 -12.59
N VAL A 82 39.90 -69.20 -11.70
CA VAL A 82 40.24 -70.62 -11.85
C VAL A 82 38.98 -71.41 -12.20
N VAL A 83 38.95 -72.06 -13.35
CA VAL A 83 37.85 -72.84 -13.86
C VAL A 83 38.27 -74.32 -13.93
N ASN A 84 37.67 -75.16 -13.09
CA ASN A 84 37.97 -76.60 -13.05
C ASN A 84 37.01 -77.43 -13.91
N ASP A 85 35.86 -76.84 -14.36
CA ASP A 85 34.93 -77.44 -15.26
C ASP A 85 34.98 -76.75 -16.62
N PRO A 86 35.46 -77.37 -17.69
CA PRO A 86 35.53 -76.77 -19.03
C PRO A 86 34.18 -76.29 -19.57
N ALA A 87 33.05 -76.82 -19.06
CA ALA A 87 31.74 -76.35 -19.43
C ALA A 87 31.47 -74.93 -18.95
N ALA A 88 32.07 -74.52 -17.83
CA ALA A 88 31.93 -73.19 -17.27
C ALA A 88 32.71 -72.10 -18.04
N LEU A 89 33.60 -72.51 -18.94
CA LEU A 89 34.31 -71.55 -19.86
C LEU A 89 33.39 -70.90 -20.86
N LYS A 90 32.17 -71.42 -21.03
CA LYS A 90 31.18 -70.89 -22.01
C LYS A 90 30.41 -69.68 -21.50
N ASP A 91 30.57 -69.29 -20.24
CA ASP A 91 29.84 -68.15 -19.65
C ASP A 91 30.67 -67.48 -18.55
N LEU A 92 31.82 -66.99 -18.95
CA LEU A 92 32.68 -66.21 -18.09
C LEU A 92 32.15 -64.77 -18.05
N VAL A 93 32.03 -64.23 -16.82
CA VAL A 93 31.59 -62.83 -16.66
C VAL A 93 32.79 -61.97 -16.33
N PHE A 94 33.04 -60.99 -17.16
CA PHE A 94 34.02 -59.97 -16.99
C PHE A 94 33.36 -58.63 -16.79
N VAL A 95 33.75 -57.91 -15.75
CA VAL A 95 33.31 -56.56 -15.45
C VAL A 95 34.45 -55.60 -15.82
N PRO A 96 34.31 -54.77 -16.86
CA PRO A 96 35.31 -53.78 -17.15
C PRO A 96 35.52 -52.84 -15.94
N ARG A 97 36.67 -52.23 -15.85
CA ARG A 97 36.85 -51.08 -14.99
C ARG A 97 35.89 -49.98 -15.47
N GLU A 98 35.28 -49.25 -14.53
CA GLU A 98 34.41 -48.14 -14.82
C GLU A 98 35.07 -47.19 -15.87
N HIS A 99 34.31 -46.85 -16.92
CA HIS A 99 34.70 -45.99 -18.07
C HIS A 99 35.94 -46.51 -18.85
N PHE A 100 36.22 -47.80 -18.87
CA PHE A 100 37.31 -48.36 -19.64
C PHE A 100 36.84 -48.93 -20.98
N SER A 101 37.36 -48.35 -22.09
CA SER A 101 37.20 -48.91 -23.43
C SER A 101 38.58 -49.33 -24.02
N GLY A 102 38.54 -50.32 -24.93
CA GLY A 102 39.74 -50.79 -25.62
C GLY A 102 40.06 -52.25 -25.42
N LYS A 103 41.26 -52.67 -25.82
CA LYS A 103 41.69 -54.07 -25.83
C LYS A 103 42.07 -54.58 -24.47
N VAL A 104 41.41 -55.62 -24.00
CA VAL A 104 41.70 -56.35 -22.76
C VAL A 104 42.52 -57.59 -23.04
N PRO A 105 43.83 -57.64 -22.71
CA PRO A 105 44.61 -58.86 -22.79
C PRO A 105 44.38 -59.75 -21.58
N LEU A 106 44.17 -61.03 -21.82
CA LEU A 106 44.04 -62.08 -20.80
C LEU A 106 45.18 -63.07 -20.91
N ALA A 107 45.85 -63.33 -19.82
CA ALA A 107 46.78 -64.43 -19.74
C ALA A 107 45.99 -65.70 -19.37
N VAL A 108 46.16 -66.76 -20.13
CA VAL A 108 45.46 -68.04 -19.98
C VAL A 108 46.49 -69.14 -19.72
N THR A 109 46.30 -69.89 -18.65
CA THR A 109 47.05 -71.11 -18.37
C THR A 109 46.09 -72.27 -18.42
N VAL A 110 46.41 -73.27 -19.23
CA VAL A 110 45.62 -74.49 -19.40
C VAL A 110 46.43 -75.67 -18.83
N ASP A 111 45.90 -76.29 -17.78
CA ASP A 111 46.44 -77.54 -17.23
C ASP A 111 45.74 -78.71 -17.92
N ILE A 112 46.54 -79.58 -18.51
CA ILE A 112 46.12 -80.70 -19.34
C ILE A 112 46.46 -82.00 -18.58
N LEU A 113 45.51 -82.88 -18.57
CA LEU A 113 45.70 -84.26 -18.11
C LEU A 113 45.67 -85.21 -19.31
N ASP A 114 46.78 -85.84 -19.57
CA ASP A 114 46.84 -86.93 -20.51
C ASP A 114 46.69 -88.27 -19.77
N THR A 115 45.75 -89.08 -20.21
CA THR A 115 45.41 -90.38 -19.55
C THR A 115 45.64 -91.46 -20.55
N ALA A 116 46.76 -92.19 -20.46
CA ALA A 116 47.12 -93.33 -21.21
C ALA A 116 46.93 -94.62 -20.39
N THR A 117 46.91 -95.77 -21.02
CA THR A 117 46.74 -97.06 -20.39
C THR A 117 47.93 -97.46 -19.45
N THR A 118 49.04 -96.69 -19.63
CA THR A 118 50.31 -96.93 -18.85
C THR A 118 50.49 -95.88 -17.73
N GLY A 119 49.60 -94.93 -17.56
CA GLY A 119 49.67 -93.86 -16.54
C GLY A 119 49.07 -92.54 -16.98
N THR A 120 49.09 -91.59 -16.08
CA THR A 120 48.67 -90.23 -16.28
C THR A 120 49.85 -89.27 -16.27
N ASP A 121 49.90 -88.32 -17.19
CA ASP A 121 50.85 -87.21 -17.23
C ASP A 121 50.12 -85.87 -17.21
N ARG A 122 50.76 -84.86 -16.63
CA ARG A 122 50.21 -83.50 -16.53
C ARG A 122 51.15 -82.48 -17.12
N GLY A 123 50.57 -81.69 -18.05
CA GLY A 123 51.27 -80.55 -18.65
C GLY A 123 50.53 -79.25 -18.33
N SER A 124 51.24 -78.18 -18.42
CA SER A 124 50.63 -76.83 -18.32
C SER A 124 51.17 -75.99 -19.47
N TRP A 125 50.23 -75.38 -20.16
CA TRP A 125 50.54 -74.45 -21.27
C TRP A 125 49.99 -73.06 -20.95
N SER A 126 50.71 -71.96 -21.33
CA SER A 126 50.30 -70.61 -21.10
C SER A 126 50.30 -69.82 -22.42
N GLY A 127 49.27 -69.06 -22.65
CA GLY A 127 49.09 -68.21 -23.81
C GLY A 127 48.32 -66.97 -23.48
N ASN A 128 48.05 -66.17 -24.47
CA ASN A 128 47.28 -64.94 -24.34
C ASN A 128 46.13 -64.91 -25.32
N VAL A 129 44.98 -64.43 -24.87
CA VAL A 129 43.84 -64.06 -25.72
C VAL A 129 43.46 -62.63 -25.43
N SER A 130 42.60 -62.02 -26.21
CA SER A 130 42.13 -60.69 -25.95
C SER A 130 40.79 -60.47 -26.57
N PHE A 131 39.98 -59.59 -25.99
CA PHE A 131 38.76 -59.09 -26.53
C PHE A 131 38.75 -57.55 -26.47
N GLU A 132 37.82 -56.92 -27.11
CA GLU A 132 37.63 -55.46 -27.15
C GLU A 132 36.44 -55.09 -26.27
N VAL A 133 36.63 -54.05 -25.43
CA VAL A 133 35.51 -53.34 -24.77
C VAL A 133 35.20 -52.13 -25.61
N LEU A 134 33.96 -52.04 -26.06
CA LEU A 134 33.50 -50.96 -26.94
C LEU A 134 33.13 -49.73 -26.17
N PRO A 135 33.48 -48.56 -26.67
CA PRO A 135 33.19 -47.29 -26.03
C PRO A 135 31.69 -46.94 -26.02
N VAL A 136 31.26 -46.22 -24.98
CA VAL A 136 29.95 -45.61 -24.82
C VAL A 136 30.19 -44.16 -24.40
N ASN A 137 29.50 -43.18 -24.98
CA ASN A 137 29.63 -41.81 -24.51
C ASN A 137 29.04 -41.66 -23.13
N ASP A 138 29.79 -41.12 -22.21
CA ASP A 138 29.34 -40.74 -20.88
C ASP A 138 28.78 -39.32 -20.84
N PRO A 139 27.80 -39.05 -19.96
CA PRO A 139 27.29 -37.70 -19.78
C PRO A 139 28.38 -36.78 -19.22
N ALA A 140 28.41 -35.53 -19.68
CA ALA A 140 29.29 -34.52 -19.08
C ALA A 140 28.79 -34.16 -17.66
N ASN A 141 29.72 -33.88 -16.77
CA ASN A 141 29.42 -33.25 -15.49
C ASN A 141 29.29 -31.74 -15.70
N LEU A 142 28.05 -31.22 -15.56
CA LEU A 142 27.75 -29.79 -15.75
C LEU A 142 27.61 -29.09 -14.41
N THR A 143 28.27 -27.97 -14.26
CA THR A 143 28.04 -27.03 -13.17
C THR A 143 27.26 -25.87 -13.73
N VAL A 144 26.13 -25.55 -13.12
CA VAL A 144 25.32 -24.38 -13.46
C VAL A 144 24.93 -23.63 -12.19
N GLN A 145 24.90 -22.32 -12.27
CA GLN A 145 24.53 -21.44 -11.19
C GLN A 145 23.65 -20.32 -11.75
N ASN A 146 22.57 -20.00 -11.04
CA ASN A 146 21.78 -18.81 -11.34
C ASN A 146 22.61 -17.56 -11.07
N VAL A 147 22.54 -16.58 -11.97
CA VAL A 147 23.32 -15.35 -11.89
C VAL A 147 22.41 -14.14 -11.97
N THR A 148 22.87 -13.04 -11.40
CA THR A 148 22.17 -11.75 -11.42
C THR A 148 23.07 -10.65 -11.97
N GLY A 149 22.48 -9.68 -12.66
CA GLY A 149 23.14 -8.48 -13.13
C GLY A 149 22.18 -7.30 -13.05
N GLN A 150 22.61 -6.16 -13.57
CA GLN A 150 21.79 -4.97 -13.74
C GLN A 150 21.57 -4.74 -15.24
N GLU A 151 20.45 -4.12 -15.62
CA GLU A 151 20.22 -3.67 -16.98
C GLU A 151 21.30 -2.66 -17.41
N ASP A 152 21.39 -2.39 -18.70
CA ASP A 152 22.45 -1.58 -19.32
C ASP A 152 23.87 -2.08 -19.08
N GLY A 153 23.98 -3.23 -18.44
CA GLY A 153 25.24 -3.88 -18.14
C GLY A 153 25.39 -5.25 -18.80
N SER A 154 26.47 -5.93 -18.45
CA SER A 154 26.69 -7.31 -18.84
C SER A 154 26.65 -8.22 -17.61
N VAL A 155 26.07 -9.41 -17.75
CA VAL A 155 25.96 -10.39 -16.68
C VAL A 155 27.01 -11.47 -16.85
N SER A 156 27.89 -11.66 -15.85
CA SER A 156 28.93 -12.69 -15.88
C SER A 156 28.34 -14.09 -15.76
N LEU A 157 28.79 -15.02 -16.60
CA LEU A 157 28.42 -16.44 -16.58
C LEU A 157 29.46 -17.32 -15.89
N GLY A 158 30.26 -16.77 -14.98
CA GLY A 158 31.35 -17.44 -14.29
C GLY A 158 30.94 -18.62 -13.40
N GLY A 159 29.64 -18.81 -13.16
CA GLY A 159 29.10 -19.96 -12.44
C GLY A 159 28.84 -21.21 -13.28
N LEU A 160 29.19 -21.18 -14.57
CA LEU A 160 29.03 -22.29 -15.49
C LEU A 160 30.32 -23.12 -15.58
N GLY A 161 30.20 -24.42 -15.83
CA GLY A 161 31.31 -25.32 -16.05
C GLY A 161 30.87 -26.63 -16.71
N ALA A 162 31.79 -27.26 -17.41
CA ALA A 162 31.62 -28.59 -17.96
C ALA A 162 32.92 -29.37 -17.82
N SER A 163 32.84 -30.62 -17.37
CA SER A 163 33.97 -31.54 -17.24
C SER A 163 33.54 -32.96 -17.63
N LEU A 164 34.52 -33.78 -17.98
CA LEU A 164 34.26 -35.20 -18.21
C LEU A 164 34.02 -35.94 -16.90
N ILE A 165 33.18 -36.96 -16.93
CA ILE A 165 33.06 -37.97 -15.90
C ILE A 165 34.11 -39.05 -16.13
N ASP A 166 34.22 -39.49 -17.38
CA ASP A 166 35.28 -40.42 -17.77
C ASP A 166 36.67 -39.72 -17.82
N ASN A 167 37.65 -40.33 -17.09
CA ASN A 167 39.00 -39.83 -16.97
C ASN A 167 40.05 -40.80 -17.59
N ASP A 168 39.64 -41.83 -18.34
CA ASP A 168 40.57 -42.79 -18.93
C ASP A 168 41.33 -42.21 -20.15
N GLY A 169 40.82 -41.09 -20.71
CA GLY A 169 41.42 -40.34 -21.84
C GLY A 169 40.89 -40.78 -23.18
N SER A 170 39.86 -41.62 -23.24
CA SER A 170 39.15 -42.02 -24.47
C SER A 170 38.14 -40.96 -24.88
N GLU A 171 37.42 -40.39 -23.93
CA GLU A 171 36.35 -39.42 -24.14
C GLU A 171 36.84 -37.97 -24.16
N GLN A 172 36.16 -37.12 -24.89
CA GLN A 172 36.39 -35.67 -24.92
C GLN A 172 35.09 -34.88 -25.07
N ILE A 173 35.08 -33.67 -24.51
CA ILE A 173 34.04 -32.69 -24.82
C ILE A 173 34.33 -32.13 -26.21
N VAL A 174 33.44 -32.36 -27.18
CA VAL A 174 33.56 -31.92 -28.58
C VAL A 174 32.76 -30.68 -28.90
N GLY A 175 31.89 -30.24 -28.00
CA GLY A 175 31.07 -29.03 -28.16
C GLY A 175 30.45 -28.53 -26.86
N LEU A 176 30.30 -27.20 -26.78
CA LEU A 176 29.57 -26.52 -25.73
C LEU A 176 28.58 -25.53 -26.36
N GLN A 177 27.38 -25.47 -25.84
CA GLN A 177 26.35 -24.52 -26.31
C GLN A 177 25.61 -23.90 -25.13
N ILE A 178 25.21 -22.63 -25.30
CA ILE A 178 24.22 -21.98 -24.49
C ILE A 178 22.98 -21.81 -25.35
N LYS A 179 21.85 -22.38 -24.89
CA LYS A 179 20.58 -22.41 -25.60
C LYS A 179 19.52 -21.58 -24.85
N GLY A 180 18.51 -21.12 -25.59
CA GLY A 180 17.42 -20.34 -25.01
C GLY A 180 17.75 -18.85 -24.90
N VAL A 181 18.84 -18.38 -25.51
CA VAL A 181 19.18 -16.95 -25.52
C VAL A 181 18.15 -16.21 -26.36
N PRO A 182 17.40 -15.25 -25.74
CA PRO A 182 16.35 -14.54 -26.45
C PRO A 182 16.89 -13.62 -27.56
N ASP A 183 16.01 -13.27 -28.48
CA ASP A 183 16.33 -12.27 -29.48
C ASP A 183 16.69 -10.92 -28.82
N GLY A 184 17.71 -10.24 -29.35
CA GLY A 184 18.23 -9.00 -28.77
C GLY A 184 19.35 -9.21 -27.75
N PHE A 185 19.42 -10.39 -27.10
CA PHE A 185 20.52 -10.73 -26.20
C PHE A 185 21.74 -11.19 -27.01
N THR A 186 22.91 -10.91 -26.48
CA THR A 186 24.17 -11.38 -27.08
C THR A 186 25.08 -11.97 -26.00
N LEU A 187 25.93 -12.91 -26.43
CA LEU A 187 27.05 -13.38 -25.60
C LEU A 187 28.35 -12.72 -26.08
N SER A 188 29.23 -12.39 -25.12
CA SER A 188 30.55 -11.86 -25.45
C SER A 188 31.41 -12.89 -26.19
N ALA A 189 32.43 -12.43 -26.92
CA ALA A 189 33.42 -13.33 -27.46
C ALA A 189 34.07 -14.18 -26.35
N PRO A 190 34.40 -15.46 -26.61
CA PRO A 190 34.50 -16.10 -27.93
C PRO A 190 33.24 -16.83 -28.41
N ALA A 191 32.09 -16.66 -27.77
CA ALA A 191 30.84 -17.33 -28.20
C ALA A 191 30.36 -16.84 -29.56
N VAL A 192 29.77 -17.75 -30.35
CA VAL A 192 29.29 -17.49 -31.72
C VAL A 192 27.82 -17.83 -31.83
N ASN A 193 27.03 -16.89 -32.32
CA ASN A 193 25.60 -17.08 -32.54
C ASN A 193 25.31 -17.98 -33.73
N ASN A 194 24.64 -19.11 -33.51
CA ASN A 194 24.23 -20.05 -34.55
C ASN A 194 22.78 -19.82 -35.03
N GLY A 195 22.08 -18.81 -34.44
CA GLY A 195 20.68 -18.55 -34.71
C GLY A 195 19.71 -19.37 -33.82
N GLY A 196 18.45 -18.94 -33.77
CA GLY A 196 17.42 -19.64 -33.01
C GLY A 196 17.68 -19.71 -31.50
N GLY A 197 18.37 -18.72 -30.93
CA GLY A 197 18.71 -18.69 -29.52
C GLY A 197 19.82 -19.65 -29.08
N VAL A 198 20.60 -20.20 -30.06
CA VAL A 198 21.69 -21.14 -29.80
C VAL A 198 23.04 -20.46 -30.04
N TRP A 199 23.88 -20.47 -29.04
CA TRP A 199 25.23 -19.93 -29.10
C TRP A 199 26.26 -21.04 -28.87
N GLN A 200 27.19 -21.16 -29.79
CA GLN A 200 28.32 -22.07 -29.67
C GLN A 200 29.42 -21.45 -28.83
N VAL A 201 29.83 -22.16 -27.77
CA VAL A 201 30.93 -21.77 -26.90
C VAL A 201 32.12 -22.68 -27.22
N PRO A 202 33.31 -22.15 -27.55
CA PRO A 202 34.48 -22.98 -27.77
C PRO A 202 34.85 -23.81 -26.54
N VAL A 203 35.25 -25.06 -26.78
CA VAL A 203 35.71 -25.94 -25.70
C VAL A 203 36.95 -25.35 -25.02
N GLY A 204 36.98 -25.37 -23.69
CA GLY A 204 38.06 -24.75 -22.91
C GLY A 204 37.88 -23.27 -22.65
N THR A 205 36.71 -22.70 -23.00
CA THR A 205 36.38 -21.31 -22.65
C THR A 205 36.33 -21.14 -21.12
N ASP A 206 36.98 -20.08 -20.66
CA ASP A 206 36.88 -19.62 -19.27
C ASP A 206 35.54 -18.87 -19.07
N PHE A 207 34.56 -19.55 -18.51
CA PHE A 207 33.23 -18.98 -18.32
C PHE A 207 33.23 -17.73 -17.42
N SER A 208 34.27 -17.52 -16.59
CA SER A 208 34.36 -16.31 -15.76
C SER A 208 34.53 -15.03 -16.61
N LYS A 209 34.93 -15.18 -17.88
CA LYS A 209 35.09 -14.09 -18.84
C LYS A 209 33.96 -14.02 -19.86
N LEU A 210 33.07 -15.01 -19.86
CA LEU A 210 31.89 -15.00 -20.70
C LEU A 210 30.78 -14.20 -20.04
N THR A 211 30.19 -13.27 -20.78
CA THR A 211 29.08 -12.46 -20.29
C THR A 211 27.88 -12.55 -21.22
N LEU A 212 26.71 -12.51 -20.64
CA LEU A 212 25.46 -12.26 -21.35
C LEU A 212 25.22 -10.75 -21.35
N ILE A 213 24.93 -10.20 -22.52
CA ILE A 213 24.62 -8.77 -22.70
C ILE A 213 23.13 -8.68 -23.07
N PRO A 214 22.29 -8.21 -22.14
CA PRO A 214 20.87 -7.93 -22.43
C PRO A 214 20.73 -6.81 -23.47
N PRO A 215 19.58 -6.67 -24.13
CA PRO A 215 19.23 -5.44 -24.83
C PRO A 215 19.22 -4.27 -23.83
N ALA A 216 19.38 -3.04 -24.32
CA ALA A 216 19.16 -1.85 -23.50
C ALA A 216 17.76 -1.90 -22.86
N ASP A 217 17.64 -1.33 -21.67
CA ASP A 217 16.38 -1.17 -20.94
C ASP A 217 15.65 -2.52 -20.66
N PHE A 218 16.39 -3.64 -20.64
CA PHE A 218 15.82 -4.94 -20.29
C PHE A 218 16.01 -5.25 -18.79
N SER A 219 14.93 -5.35 -18.06
CA SER A 219 14.88 -5.97 -16.72
C SER A 219 13.99 -7.21 -16.72
N GLY A 220 14.31 -8.20 -15.91
CA GLY A 220 13.55 -9.45 -15.85
C GLY A 220 14.42 -10.70 -15.70
N THR A 221 13.80 -11.88 -15.87
CA THR A 221 14.49 -13.17 -15.73
C THR A 221 14.39 -13.97 -17.01
N VAL A 222 15.53 -14.45 -17.51
CA VAL A 222 15.60 -15.35 -18.65
C VAL A 222 16.10 -16.73 -18.23
N SER A 223 15.52 -17.78 -18.82
CA SER A 223 15.92 -19.16 -18.59
C SER A 223 16.81 -19.65 -19.74
N LEU A 224 18.01 -20.06 -19.41
CA LEU A 224 19.02 -20.54 -20.35
C LEU A 224 19.39 -21.99 -20.04
N THR A 225 19.99 -22.66 -21.00
CA THR A 225 20.46 -24.05 -20.87
C THR A 225 21.90 -24.15 -21.33
N LEU A 226 22.78 -24.69 -20.47
CA LEU A 226 24.12 -25.13 -20.86
C LEU A 226 24.02 -26.56 -21.36
N SER A 227 24.52 -26.80 -22.57
CA SER A 227 24.67 -28.14 -23.17
C SER A 227 26.13 -28.43 -23.48
N ALA A 228 26.60 -29.60 -23.08
CA ALA A 228 27.90 -30.16 -23.47
C ALA A 228 27.67 -31.44 -24.27
N PHE A 229 28.54 -31.65 -25.24
CA PHE A 229 28.55 -32.79 -26.14
C PHE A 229 29.81 -33.58 -25.87
N THR A 230 29.66 -34.83 -25.39
CA THR A 230 30.76 -35.75 -25.17
C THR A 230 30.87 -36.75 -26.33
N LEU A 231 32.06 -37.15 -26.65
CA LEU A 231 32.33 -38.14 -27.71
C LEU A 231 33.53 -38.99 -27.32
N ASP A 232 33.30 -40.29 -27.21
CA ASP A 232 34.35 -41.24 -27.02
C ASP A 232 35.03 -41.61 -28.36
N LYS A 233 36.28 -41.99 -28.26
CA LYS A 233 37.14 -42.35 -29.40
C LYS A 233 36.58 -43.60 -30.12
N GLY A 234 36.27 -43.43 -31.38
CA GLY A 234 35.71 -44.49 -32.21
C GLY A 234 34.20 -44.37 -32.44
N LEU A 235 33.53 -43.54 -31.69
CA LEU A 235 32.14 -43.15 -31.91
C LEU A 235 32.06 -41.97 -32.88
N THR A 236 30.88 -41.78 -33.48
CA THR A 236 30.66 -40.73 -34.50
C THR A 236 29.53 -39.78 -34.11
N LEU A 237 28.70 -40.15 -33.14
CA LEU A 237 27.58 -39.37 -32.66
C LEU A 237 27.84 -38.96 -31.20
N PRO A 238 27.94 -37.68 -30.92
CA PRO A 238 28.14 -37.21 -29.56
C PRO A 238 26.87 -37.38 -28.72
N LEU A 239 27.04 -37.55 -27.41
CA LEU A 239 26.00 -37.50 -26.42
C LEU A 239 25.82 -36.07 -25.90
N GLU A 240 24.61 -35.57 -25.90
CA GLU A 240 24.28 -34.27 -25.30
C GLU A 240 23.84 -34.40 -23.83
N THR A 241 24.52 -33.68 -22.95
CA THR A 241 24.11 -33.47 -21.57
C THR A 241 23.72 -32.00 -21.38
N SER A 242 22.59 -31.71 -20.72
CA SER A 242 22.07 -30.36 -20.59
C SER A 242 21.65 -30.05 -19.17
N ALA A 243 21.89 -28.81 -18.73
CA ALA A 243 21.46 -28.28 -17.44
C ALA A 243 20.93 -26.83 -17.57
N GLY A 244 19.79 -26.58 -16.95
CA GLY A 244 19.15 -25.26 -16.97
C GLY A 244 19.66 -24.32 -15.86
N PHE A 245 19.68 -23.02 -16.14
CA PHE A 245 19.98 -21.96 -15.17
C PHE A 245 19.21 -20.70 -15.55
N THR A 246 19.08 -19.78 -14.60
CA THR A 246 18.43 -18.50 -14.84
C THR A 246 19.41 -17.34 -14.74
N VAL A 247 19.16 -16.32 -15.53
CA VAL A 247 19.82 -15.01 -15.47
C VAL A 247 18.76 -13.99 -15.12
N THR A 248 18.90 -13.33 -13.97
CA THR A 248 18.03 -12.23 -13.54
C THR A 248 18.76 -10.92 -13.78
N VAL A 249 18.13 -10.03 -14.54
CA VAL A 249 18.58 -8.66 -14.77
C VAL A 249 17.71 -7.75 -13.93
N ASN A 250 18.32 -7.09 -12.97
CA ASN A 250 17.61 -6.19 -12.08
C ASN A 250 17.41 -4.82 -12.73
N PRO A 251 16.25 -4.17 -12.50
CA PRO A 251 15.98 -2.85 -13.00
C PRO A 251 16.90 -1.79 -12.39
N VAL A 252 17.22 -0.76 -13.16
CA VAL A 252 17.97 0.44 -12.73
C VAL A 252 17.23 1.66 -13.29
N GLY A 253 16.70 2.50 -12.41
CA GLY A 253 16.02 3.71 -12.87
C GLY A 253 16.98 4.69 -13.56
N ASP A 254 16.62 5.15 -14.72
CA ASP A 254 17.40 6.06 -15.55
C ASP A 254 17.24 7.53 -15.14
N ALA A 255 18.13 8.38 -15.62
CA ALA A 255 18.02 9.82 -15.41
C ALA A 255 16.88 10.39 -16.24
N VAL A 256 15.94 11.11 -15.59
CA VAL A 256 14.88 11.84 -16.27
C VAL A 256 15.39 13.11 -16.94
N ILE A 257 14.71 13.50 -18.02
CA ILE A 257 14.86 14.82 -18.63
C ILE A 257 13.71 15.68 -18.13
N THR A 258 13.94 16.96 -17.85
CA THR A 258 12.90 17.90 -17.45
C THR A 258 13.04 19.23 -18.19
N ASP A 259 11.89 19.80 -18.59
CA ASP A 259 11.75 21.16 -19.13
C ASP A 259 10.77 21.94 -18.21
N MET A 260 11.19 22.06 -16.95
CA MET A 260 10.37 22.61 -15.88
C MET A 260 10.27 24.14 -16.00
N GLN A 261 9.05 24.65 -15.89
CA GLN A 261 8.87 26.11 -15.78
C GLN A 261 9.42 26.63 -14.45
N GLU A 262 10.03 27.82 -14.46
CA GLU A 262 10.54 28.46 -13.26
C GLU A 262 9.52 29.33 -12.54
N GLN A 263 8.48 29.80 -13.25
CA GLN A 263 7.48 30.71 -12.74
C GLN A 263 6.08 30.30 -13.18
N ALA A 264 5.12 30.41 -12.27
CA ALA A 264 3.71 30.24 -12.52
C ALA A 264 2.92 31.34 -11.80
N SER A 265 1.73 31.64 -12.29
CA SER A 265 0.82 32.56 -11.61
C SER A 265 -0.62 32.15 -11.87
N GLY A 266 -1.50 32.55 -10.98
CA GLY A 266 -2.93 32.32 -11.08
C GLY A 266 -3.71 33.15 -10.09
N THR A 267 -4.98 32.82 -9.93
CA THR A 267 -5.88 33.46 -9.00
C THR A 267 -6.32 32.39 -7.98
N GLU A 268 -6.53 32.79 -6.77
CA GLU A 268 -7.12 31.96 -5.71
C GLU A 268 -8.44 31.34 -6.19
N GLY A 269 -8.70 30.09 -5.79
CA GLY A 269 -9.84 29.30 -6.26
C GLY A 269 -9.65 28.67 -7.64
N ASP A 270 -8.64 29.08 -8.42
CA ASP A 270 -8.38 28.54 -9.75
C ASP A 270 -7.54 27.24 -9.70
N VAL A 271 -7.60 26.53 -10.83
CA VAL A 271 -6.70 25.41 -11.11
C VAL A 271 -5.50 25.92 -11.90
N ILE A 272 -4.33 25.91 -11.30
CA ILE A 272 -3.08 26.37 -11.93
C ILE A 272 -2.30 25.18 -12.47
N THR A 273 -1.99 25.21 -13.76
CA THR A 273 -1.12 24.19 -14.38
C THR A 273 0.34 24.48 -14.07
N LEU A 274 1.02 23.53 -13.45
CA LEU A 274 2.46 23.56 -13.23
C LEU A 274 3.14 22.65 -14.25
N ASN A 275 3.81 23.24 -15.25
CA ASN A 275 4.50 22.50 -16.29
C ASN A 275 5.83 21.96 -15.75
N LEU A 276 6.00 20.66 -15.79
CA LEU A 276 7.17 19.93 -15.28
C LEU A 276 8.05 19.41 -16.42
N GLY A 277 7.45 19.00 -17.53
CA GLY A 277 8.12 18.45 -18.71
C GLY A 277 9.04 17.28 -18.38
N VAL A 278 8.63 16.44 -17.42
CA VAL A 278 9.46 15.29 -16.98
C VAL A 278 9.23 14.11 -17.90
N GLU A 279 10.32 13.53 -18.41
CA GLU A 279 10.30 12.37 -19.29
C GLU A 279 11.47 11.45 -18.95
N THR A 280 11.23 10.13 -18.90
CA THR A 280 12.31 9.13 -18.78
C THR A 280 13.05 8.96 -20.09
N ARG A 281 14.29 8.50 -20.03
CA ARG A 281 15.07 8.15 -21.24
C ARG A 281 14.84 6.71 -21.66
N ASP A 282 14.36 5.90 -20.74
CA ASP A 282 14.04 4.52 -21.01
C ASP A 282 12.75 4.43 -21.84
N THR A 283 12.95 4.38 -23.13
CA THR A 283 11.89 4.15 -24.10
C THR A 283 11.84 2.66 -24.39
N GLN A 284 10.77 1.99 -23.96
CA GLN A 284 10.53 0.58 -24.27
C GLN A 284 11.04 0.18 -25.65
N ALA A 285 11.99 -0.75 -25.69
CA ALA A 285 12.30 -1.47 -26.90
C ALA A 285 11.08 -2.27 -27.35
N THR A 286 10.33 -1.73 -28.29
CA THR A 286 9.25 -2.44 -29.00
C THR A 286 9.87 -3.54 -29.85
N GLY A 287 10.07 -4.74 -29.31
CA GLY A 287 10.68 -5.86 -30.03
C GLY A 287 10.70 -7.16 -29.25
N GLY A 288 9.58 -7.53 -28.61
CA GLY A 288 9.46 -8.84 -28.01
C GLY A 288 8.92 -9.87 -28.99
N ASN A 289 9.68 -10.90 -29.33
CA ASN A 289 9.11 -12.16 -29.82
C ASN A 289 8.32 -12.82 -28.68
N ALA A 290 7.13 -13.31 -29.02
CA ALA A 290 6.25 -14.01 -28.12
C ALA A 290 6.99 -15.15 -27.38
N GLY A 291 7.26 -14.98 -26.11
CA GLY A 291 7.84 -16.03 -25.26
C GLY A 291 8.77 -15.55 -24.14
N ASN A 292 9.33 -14.34 -24.22
CA ASN A 292 10.07 -13.73 -23.13
C ASN A 292 9.38 -12.42 -22.76
N VAL A 293 8.77 -12.43 -21.63
CA VAL A 293 7.96 -11.35 -21.10
C VAL A 293 8.93 -10.30 -20.56
N HIS A 294 8.93 -9.11 -21.14
CA HIS A 294 9.20 -7.93 -20.35
C HIS A 294 8.13 -7.91 -19.27
N GLU A 295 8.42 -8.40 -18.10
CA GLU A 295 7.45 -8.48 -17.02
C GLU A 295 7.14 -7.10 -16.44
N ASN A 296 7.90 -6.09 -16.85
CA ASN A 296 7.79 -4.74 -16.34
C ASN A 296 7.28 -3.82 -17.47
N GLY A 297 6.22 -3.10 -17.16
CA GLY A 297 5.69 -2.04 -18.02
C GLY A 297 6.72 -0.94 -18.25
N PRO A 298 6.35 0.13 -18.98
CA PRO A 298 7.25 1.26 -19.20
C PRO A 298 7.70 1.82 -17.86
N GLU A 299 8.95 2.27 -17.83
CA GLU A 299 9.49 3.03 -16.71
C GLU A 299 8.51 4.17 -16.34
N GLN A 300 8.27 4.35 -15.06
CA GLN A 300 7.34 5.37 -14.55
C GLN A 300 8.11 6.65 -14.20
N VAL A 301 7.40 7.77 -14.18
CA VAL A 301 7.91 9.02 -13.61
C VAL A 301 7.33 9.19 -12.21
N ARG A 302 8.22 9.48 -11.26
CA ARG A 302 7.88 9.85 -9.90
C ARG A 302 8.34 11.28 -9.61
N VAL A 303 7.39 12.14 -9.22
CA VAL A 303 7.67 13.53 -8.86
C VAL A 303 7.22 13.78 -7.41
N THR A 304 8.09 14.42 -6.64
CA THR A 304 7.76 14.92 -5.30
C THR A 304 7.72 16.44 -5.36
N LEU A 305 6.64 17.02 -4.87
CA LEU A 305 6.41 18.45 -4.75
C LEU A 305 6.47 18.81 -3.26
N GLU A 306 7.25 19.84 -2.89
CA GLU A 306 7.39 20.33 -1.51
C GLU A 306 7.10 21.83 -1.48
N GLY A 307 6.40 22.29 -0.44
CA GLY A 307 6.00 23.70 -0.30
C GLY A 307 4.64 24.02 -0.92
N VAL A 308 3.83 22.99 -1.19
CA VAL A 308 2.42 23.18 -1.54
C VAL A 308 1.71 23.74 -0.29
N PRO A 309 0.98 24.86 -0.40
CA PRO A 309 0.35 25.50 0.75
C PRO A 309 -0.74 24.63 1.37
N ASP A 310 -1.00 24.87 2.65
CA ASP A 310 -2.11 24.22 3.35
C ASP A 310 -3.44 24.56 2.67
N GLY A 311 -4.30 23.57 2.51
CA GLY A 311 -5.58 23.72 1.84
C GLY A 311 -5.55 23.58 0.31
N ALA A 312 -4.37 23.69 -0.33
CA ALA A 312 -4.24 23.41 -1.76
C ALA A 312 -4.07 21.91 -2.04
N GLU A 313 -4.44 21.50 -3.25
CA GLU A 313 -4.36 20.10 -3.68
C GLU A 313 -3.59 19.96 -5.00
N ILE A 314 -2.86 18.86 -5.13
CA ILE A 314 -2.24 18.46 -6.40
C ILE A 314 -3.11 17.41 -7.08
N ARG A 315 -3.35 17.58 -8.39
CA ARG A 315 -4.10 16.65 -9.24
C ARG A 315 -3.34 16.35 -10.52
N LEU A 316 -3.65 15.19 -11.12
CA LEU A 316 -3.21 14.89 -12.47
C LEU A 316 -4.16 15.55 -13.49
N PRO A 317 -3.61 16.10 -14.59
CA PRO A 317 -4.43 16.60 -15.69
C PRO A 317 -5.32 15.51 -16.28
N SER A 318 -6.44 15.92 -16.87
CA SER A 318 -7.36 14.99 -17.54
C SER A 318 -6.66 14.17 -18.62
N GLY A 319 -6.79 12.83 -18.53
CA GLY A 319 -6.19 11.89 -19.48
C GLY A 319 -4.79 11.40 -19.11
N VAL A 320 -4.20 11.88 -18.01
CA VAL A 320 -2.95 11.35 -17.44
C VAL A 320 -3.28 10.30 -16.41
N SER A 321 -2.75 9.07 -16.60
CA SER A 321 -2.90 7.97 -15.64
C SER A 321 -1.77 7.99 -14.62
N GLY A 322 -2.10 7.70 -13.36
CA GLY A 322 -1.12 7.66 -12.29
C GLY A 322 -1.77 7.79 -10.91
N THR A 323 -0.94 7.97 -9.91
CA THR A 323 -1.36 8.15 -8.51
C THR A 323 -0.87 9.49 -7.98
N VAL A 324 -1.69 10.12 -7.15
CA VAL A 324 -1.32 11.32 -6.38
C VAL A 324 -1.52 11.00 -4.91
N VAL A 325 -0.50 11.26 -4.10
CA VAL A 325 -0.50 10.97 -2.66
C VAL A 325 -0.08 12.20 -1.90
N ASP A 326 -0.93 12.65 -0.97
CA ASP A 326 -0.56 13.64 0.02
C ASP A 326 0.29 12.98 1.12
N LEU A 327 1.51 13.48 1.30
CA LEU A 327 2.45 13.01 2.31
C LEU A 327 2.39 13.84 3.60
N GLY A 328 1.54 14.88 3.63
CA GLY A 328 1.41 15.83 4.72
C GLY A 328 2.51 16.91 4.74
N GLY A 329 2.21 18.02 5.43
CA GLY A 329 3.17 19.14 5.59
C GLY A 329 3.55 19.82 4.27
N GLY A 330 2.60 19.94 3.35
CA GLY A 330 2.81 20.57 2.04
C GLY A 330 3.66 19.73 1.08
N ARG A 331 3.70 18.41 1.29
CA ARG A 331 4.44 17.46 0.44
C ARG A 331 3.50 16.54 -0.29
N TRP A 332 3.66 16.46 -1.59
CA TRP A 332 2.85 15.63 -2.48
C TRP A 332 3.74 14.76 -3.35
N GLN A 333 3.28 13.56 -3.64
CA GLN A 333 3.96 12.64 -4.56
C GLN A 333 3.03 12.25 -5.68
N VAL A 334 3.53 12.37 -6.89
CA VAL A 334 2.85 11.97 -8.12
C VAL A 334 3.67 10.87 -8.78
N THR A 335 3.02 9.77 -9.14
CA THR A 335 3.64 8.67 -9.92
C THR A 335 2.75 8.39 -11.12
N THR A 336 3.32 8.45 -12.31
CA THR A 336 2.59 8.15 -13.57
C THR A 336 2.68 6.68 -13.92
N ASP A 337 1.70 6.20 -14.70
CA ASP A 337 1.73 4.82 -15.25
C ASP A 337 2.62 4.72 -16.52
N GLY A 338 3.27 5.79 -16.91
CA GLY A 338 4.15 5.86 -18.06
C GLY A 338 5.34 6.78 -17.84
N GLY A 339 6.31 6.75 -18.75
CA GLY A 339 7.58 7.45 -18.65
C GLY A 339 7.52 8.97 -18.87
N LYS A 340 6.33 9.61 -18.70
CA LYS A 340 6.16 11.02 -18.96
C LYS A 340 5.15 11.69 -18.03
N LEU A 341 5.50 12.91 -17.57
CA LEU A 341 4.62 13.81 -16.83
C LEU A 341 4.88 15.25 -17.28
N ASP A 342 4.05 15.75 -18.20
CA ASP A 342 4.22 17.11 -18.73
C ASP A 342 3.87 18.18 -17.69
N ALA A 343 2.81 17.96 -16.91
CA ALA A 343 2.34 18.92 -15.93
C ALA A 343 1.55 18.25 -14.80
N VAL A 344 1.37 18.97 -13.71
CA VAL A 344 0.37 18.71 -12.67
C VAL A 344 -0.55 19.92 -12.54
N GLU A 345 -1.72 19.72 -11.99
CA GLU A 345 -2.66 20.78 -11.65
C GLU A 345 -2.61 21.06 -10.15
N LEU A 346 -2.41 22.30 -9.79
CA LEU A 346 -2.53 22.81 -8.43
C LEU A 346 -3.91 23.47 -8.29
N VAL A 347 -4.75 22.94 -7.42
CA VAL A 347 -6.01 23.57 -7.00
C VAL A 347 -5.70 24.42 -5.79
N THR A 348 -5.82 25.74 -5.93
CA THR A 348 -5.35 26.67 -4.89
C THR A 348 -6.31 26.77 -3.71
N ASN A 349 -7.62 26.49 -3.92
CA ASN A 349 -8.64 26.76 -2.92
C ASN A 349 -8.42 28.18 -2.33
N ASP A 350 -8.30 28.32 -1.03
CA ASP A 350 -8.09 29.60 -0.35
C ASP A 350 -6.58 29.97 -0.19
N ALA A 351 -5.70 29.26 -0.92
CA ALA A 351 -4.27 29.54 -0.83
C ALA A 351 -3.85 30.64 -1.81
N ASN A 352 -3.29 31.71 -1.29
CA ASN A 352 -2.82 32.87 -2.06
C ASN A 352 -1.43 33.36 -1.65
N GLY A 353 -0.88 34.32 -2.40
CA GLY A 353 0.41 34.92 -2.18
C GLY A 353 1.55 34.27 -2.95
N ALA A 354 2.77 34.74 -2.69
CA ALA A 354 3.98 34.22 -3.31
C ALA A 354 4.51 33.00 -2.57
N MET A 355 4.75 31.93 -3.30
CA MET A 355 5.24 30.66 -2.76
C MET A 355 6.28 30.02 -3.68
N ALA A 356 7.06 29.08 -3.15
CA ALA A 356 8.07 28.34 -3.90
C ALA A 356 7.83 26.84 -3.74
N ILE A 357 7.49 26.17 -4.83
CA ILE A 357 7.28 24.73 -4.87
C ILE A 357 8.56 24.08 -5.36
N LYS A 358 9.22 23.35 -4.46
CA LYS A 358 10.38 22.53 -4.82
C LYS A 358 9.90 21.24 -5.46
N VAL A 359 10.48 20.89 -6.61
CA VAL A 359 10.14 19.72 -7.40
C VAL A 359 11.34 18.80 -7.44
N THR A 360 11.15 17.54 -7.10
CA THR A 360 12.13 16.46 -7.26
C THR A 360 11.55 15.41 -8.17
N ALA A 361 12.18 15.18 -9.33
CA ALA A 361 11.74 14.22 -10.33
C ALA A 361 12.75 13.06 -10.43
N GLN A 362 12.25 11.85 -10.56
CA GLN A 362 13.00 10.60 -10.72
C GLN A 362 12.23 9.68 -11.65
N SER A 363 12.95 8.77 -12.33
CA SER A 363 12.33 7.60 -12.90
C SER A 363 12.07 6.54 -11.83
N LEU A 364 11.16 5.64 -12.11
CA LEU A 364 10.84 4.48 -11.28
C LEU A 364 10.65 3.27 -12.17
N ASP A 365 11.65 2.38 -12.20
CA ASP A 365 11.58 1.12 -12.89
C ASP A 365 11.47 -0.03 -11.89
N ASN A 366 10.33 -0.71 -11.88
CA ASN A 366 10.03 -1.86 -11.02
C ASN A 366 10.49 -1.72 -9.56
N GLY A 367 10.38 -0.50 -9.01
CA GLY A 367 10.77 -0.16 -7.64
C GLY A 367 12.17 0.39 -7.48
N ALA A 368 13.03 0.34 -8.50
CA ALA A 368 14.31 1.03 -8.53
C ALA A 368 14.12 2.49 -8.92
N LEU A 369 14.74 3.41 -8.15
CA LEU A 369 14.69 4.84 -8.41
C LEU A 369 15.93 5.29 -9.16
N GLY A 370 15.72 6.07 -10.21
CA GLY A 370 16.78 6.76 -10.93
C GLY A 370 17.34 7.97 -10.16
N PRO A 371 18.35 8.62 -10.72
CA PRO A 371 18.93 9.84 -10.16
C PRO A 371 17.88 10.96 -10.01
N GLU A 372 18.02 11.75 -8.94
CA GLU A 372 17.15 12.91 -8.68
C GLU A 372 17.52 14.10 -9.59
N VAL A 373 16.48 14.68 -10.19
CA VAL A 373 16.54 15.97 -10.85
C VAL A 373 15.68 16.96 -10.08
N ASN A 374 16.27 18.04 -9.62
CA ASN A 374 15.63 19.01 -8.74
C ASN A 374 15.41 20.34 -9.46
N GLY A 375 14.27 20.98 -9.17
CA GLY A 375 13.92 22.32 -9.62
C GLY A 375 13.04 23.05 -8.61
N THR A 376 12.74 24.32 -8.90
CA THR A 376 11.82 25.13 -8.07
C THR A 376 10.93 25.94 -8.99
N ILE A 377 9.63 25.91 -8.73
CA ILE A 377 8.63 26.75 -9.39
C ILE A 377 8.26 27.87 -8.41
N HIS A 378 8.48 29.10 -8.81
CA HIS A 378 7.99 30.27 -8.08
C HIS A 378 6.57 30.56 -8.53
N LEU A 379 5.62 30.42 -7.63
CA LEU A 379 4.20 30.62 -7.89
C LEU A 379 3.72 31.90 -7.19
N ASP A 380 2.97 32.71 -7.91
CA ASP A 380 2.32 33.91 -7.38
C ASP A 380 0.80 33.79 -7.62
N VAL A 381 0.05 33.61 -6.53
CA VAL A 381 -1.40 33.46 -6.56
C VAL A 381 -2.04 34.75 -6.06
N SER A 382 -2.75 35.44 -6.94
CA SER A 382 -3.48 36.64 -6.61
C SER A 382 -4.68 36.31 -5.71
N PRO A 383 -4.85 37.00 -4.58
CA PRO A 383 -5.97 36.72 -3.70
C PRO A 383 -7.32 37.19 -4.30
N VAL A 384 -8.38 36.47 -3.96
CA VAL A 384 -9.78 36.82 -4.20
C VAL A 384 -10.44 37.03 -2.84
N ASN A 385 -11.30 38.03 -2.72
CA ASN A 385 -12.02 38.29 -1.48
C ASN A 385 -13.13 37.24 -1.28
N ASP A 386 -13.10 36.52 -0.18
CA ASP A 386 -14.13 35.59 0.25
C ASP A 386 -15.11 36.27 1.21
N ALA A 387 -16.33 35.74 1.28
CA ALA A 387 -17.32 36.26 2.20
C ALA A 387 -17.04 35.82 3.65
N PRO A 388 -17.24 36.71 4.63
CA PRO A 388 -17.21 36.31 6.01
C PRO A 388 -18.30 35.27 6.31
N VAL A 389 -18.13 34.49 7.35
CA VAL A 389 -19.10 33.49 7.82
C VAL A 389 -19.42 33.75 9.29
N ASN A 390 -20.67 34.04 9.58
CA ASN A 390 -21.16 34.12 10.95
C ASN A 390 -21.28 32.73 11.57
N VAL A 391 -20.94 32.62 12.83
CA VAL A 391 -21.16 31.41 13.62
C VAL A 391 -22.03 31.80 14.80
N LEU A 392 -23.22 31.21 14.84
CA LEU A 392 -24.22 31.40 15.89
C LEU A 392 -24.43 30.10 16.64
N PRO A 393 -24.97 30.15 17.89
CA PRO A 393 -25.44 28.94 18.57
C PRO A 393 -26.49 28.19 17.75
N ASP A 394 -26.40 26.84 17.77
CA ASP A 394 -27.34 25.97 17.05
C ASP A 394 -28.76 25.99 17.63
N ASP A 395 -28.88 26.22 18.93
CA ASP A 395 -30.16 26.20 19.64
C ASP A 395 -30.75 27.62 19.78
N PRO A 396 -32.09 27.78 19.66
CA PRO A 396 -32.78 29.01 19.99
C PRO A 396 -32.48 29.44 21.43
N GLN A 397 -32.32 30.74 21.63
CA GLN A 397 -32.05 31.31 22.96
C GLN A 397 -33.37 31.46 23.74
N VAL A 398 -33.29 31.21 25.04
CA VAL A 398 -34.45 31.37 25.94
C VAL A 398 -34.13 32.37 27.02
N ALA A 399 -34.72 33.53 26.93
CA ALA A 399 -34.60 34.61 27.91
C ALA A 399 -35.86 34.68 28.79
N GLN A 400 -35.82 35.41 29.92
CA GLN A 400 -36.96 35.79 30.70
C GLN A 400 -37.21 37.29 30.53
N GLU A 401 -38.48 37.73 30.52
CA GLU A 401 -38.76 39.17 30.48
C GLU A 401 -38.16 39.86 31.71
N ASP A 402 -37.82 41.11 31.56
CA ASP A 402 -37.26 41.99 32.58
C ASP A 402 -35.90 41.57 33.17
N GLU A 403 -35.36 40.41 32.78
CA GLU A 403 -34.06 39.94 33.23
C GLU A 403 -33.04 39.99 32.08
N PRO A 404 -31.78 40.46 32.32
CA PRO A 404 -30.76 40.44 31.32
C PRO A 404 -30.32 39.00 30.98
N PHE A 405 -30.20 38.68 29.70
CA PHE A 405 -29.78 37.39 29.18
C PHE A 405 -28.50 37.51 28.38
N VAL A 406 -27.51 36.65 28.62
CA VAL A 406 -26.22 36.69 27.88
C VAL A 406 -26.19 35.64 26.78
N ILE A 407 -26.16 36.09 25.54
CA ILE A 407 -25.98 35.26 24.36
C ILE A 407 -24.48 34.97 24.20
N GLN A 408 -24.12 33.69 24.22
CA GLN A 408 -22.75 33.19 24.06
C GLN A 408 -22.58 32.48 22.71
N GLY A 409 -21.32 32.32 22.26
CA GLY A 409 -20.97 31.50 21.10
C GLY A 409 -21.09 32.22 19.75
N LEU A 410 -21.27 33.54 19.76
CA LEU A 410 -21.17 34.33 18.52
C LEU A 410 -19.71 34.43 18.10
N GLN A 411 -19.42 34.20 16.83
CA GLN A 411 -18.10 34.29 16.22
C GLN A 411 -18.22 34.66 14.75
N VAL A 412 -17.20 35.27 14.21
CA VAL A 412 -17.00 35.50 12.76
C VAL A 412 -15.83 34.66 12.29
N LYS A 413 -15.94 34.04 11.13
CA LYS A 413 -14.83 33.43 10.40
C LYS A 413 -14.69 34.16 9.06
N ASP A 414 -13.42 34.30 8.65
CA ASP A 414 -13.12 34.89 7.36
C ASP A 414 -11.68 34.48 7.01
N VAL A 415 -11.48 33.84 5.88
CA VAL A 415 -10.23 33.19 5.51
C VAL A 415 -9.17 34.19 5.08
N ASP A 416 -9.59 35.32 4.54
CA ASP A 416 -8.72 36.33 3.95
C ASP A 416 -8.75 37.69 4.69
N ALA A 417 -9.54 37.83 5.76
CA ALA A 417 -9.62 39.06 6.57
C ALA A 417 -8.26 39.57 7.05
N GLY A 418 -7.31 38.66 7.33
CA GLY A 418 -5.98 39.03 7.84
C GLY A 418 -6.04 39.97 9.02
N ASN A 419 -5.45 41.15 8.88
CA ASN A 419 -5.52 42.28 9.83
C ASN A 419 -6.47 43.37 9.34
N GLY A 420 -7.28 43.09 8.35
CA GLY A 420 -8.26 44.04 7.81
C GLY A 420 -9.33 44.43 8.84
N ILE A 421 -9.94 45.60 8.61
CA ILE A 421 -11.02 46.08 9.47
C ILE A 421 -12.37 45.58 8.89
N MET A 422 -13.11 44.87 9.69
CA MET A 422 -14.45 44.34 9.39
C MET A 422 -15.48 45.11 10.20
N GLU A 423 -16.74 44.95 9.80
CA GLU A 423 -17.91 45.45 10.52
C GLU A 423 -18.85 44.34 10.87
N VAL A 424 -19.28 44.28 12.13
CA VAL A 424 -20.34 43.40 12.60
C VAL A 424 -21.49 44.24 13.14
N ARG A 425 -22.69 44.06 12.60
CA ARG A 425 -23.92 44.67 13.09
C ARG A 425 -24.79 43.63 13.75
N LEU A 426 -25.18 43.91 14.99
CA LEU A 426 -26.08 43.10 15.77
C LEU A 426 -27.37 43.89 16.02
N SER A 427 -28.53 43.31 15.70
CA SER A 427 -29.81 43.99 15.93
C SER A 427 -30.86 43.05 16.45
N VAL A 428 -31.75 43.63 17.28
CA VAL A 428 -33.00 43.00 17.82
C VAL A 428 -34.17 43.94 17.58
N GLU A 429 -35.38 43.40 17.55
CA GLU A 429 -36.60 44.21 17.35
C GLU A 429 -37.18 44.69 18.68
N HIS A 430 -37.09 43.87 19.72
CA HIS A 430 -37.65 44.12 21.04
C HIS A 430 -36.57 44.10 22.14
N GLY A 431 -35.99 45.26 22.43
CA GLY A 431 -35.01 45.38 23.50
C GLY A 431 -33.68 46.04 23.12
N THR A 432 -32.68 45.77 23.92
CA THR A 432 -31.35 46.35 23.75
C THR A 432 -30.25 45.31 23.86
N LEU A 433 -29.14 45.61 23.15
CA LEU A 433 -27.92 44.82 23.17
C LEU A 433 -26.80 45.57 23.85
N THR A 434 -26.11 44.95 24.78
CA THR A 434 -24.98 45.54 25.49
C THR A 434 -23.78 44.62 25.42
N LEU A 435 -22.63 45.18 25.02
CA LEU A 435 -21.34 44.52 25.02
C LEU A 435 -20.37 45.26 25.94
N PRO A 436 -19.38 44.57 26.55
CA PRO A 436 -18.31 45.25 27.29
C PRO A 436 -17.43 46.06 26.32
N ALA A 437 -16.77 47.07 26.82
CA ALA A 437 -15.78 47.78 26.01
C ALA A 437 -14.62 46.85 25.70
N GLY A 438 -14.27 46.69 24.43
CA GLY A 438 -13.14 45.87 23.95
C GLY A 438 -11.96 46.72 23.51
N SER A 439 -10.75 46.20 23.64
CA SER A 439 -9.55 46.80 23.05
C SER A 439 -9.57 46.49 21.55
N GLY A 440 -9.29 47.49 20.71
CA GLY A 440 -9.21 47.30 19.27
C GLY A 440 -10.54 47.33 18.50
N VAL A 441 -11.68 47.42 19.22
CA VAL A 441 -13.02 47.49 18.58
C VAL A 441 -13.65 48.87 18.85
N THR A 442 -14.13 49.50 17.79
CA THR A 442 -15.01 50.65 17.90
C THR A 442 -16.46 50.15 18.00
N LEU A 443 -17.15 50.56 19.08
CA LEU A 443 -18.50 50.14 19.42
C LEU A 443 -19.44 51.34 19.27
N THR A 444 -20.49 51.22 18.48
CA THR A 444 -21.50 52.22 18.24
C THR A 444 -22.88 51.63 18.52
N GLY A 445 -23.80 52.44 19.14
CA GLY A 445 -25.15 52.00 19.48
C GLY A 445 -25.23 51.04 20.68
N ASN A 446 -24.16 50.90 21.47
CA ASN A 446 -24.19 50.03 22.66
C ASN A 446 -25.28 50.44 23.63
N GLY A 447 -26.08 49.51 24.08
CA GLY A 447 -27.29 49.73 24.91
C GLY A 447 -28.53 50.13 24.11
N THR A 448 -28.55 49.91 22.80
CA THR A 448 -29.74 50.06 21.93
C THR A 448 -30.04 48.75 21.23
N GLY A 449 -31.15 48.70 20.49
CA GLY A 449 -31.53 47.52 19.67
C GLY A 449 -30.67 47.33 18.40
N ASP A 450 -29.69 48.22 18.15
CA ASP A 450 -28.84 48.18 16.98
C ASP A 450 -27.42 48.61 17.33
N VAL A 451 -26.50 47.63 17.30
CA VAL A 451 -25.11 47.78 17.74
C VAL A 451 -24.18 47.43 16.59
N VAL A 452 -23.23 48.35 16.31
CA VAL A 452 -22.23 48.15 15.27
C VAL A 452 -20.84 48.06 15.90
N LEU A 453 -20.12 46.99 15.55
CA LEU A 453 -18.75 46.70 15.97
C LEU A 453 -17.84 46.86 14.75
N THR A 454 -16.73 47.57 14.91
CA THR A 454 -15.73 47.75 13.85
C THR A 454 -14.36 47.47 14.40
N GLY A 455 -13.63 46.52 13.84
CA GLY A 455 -12.32 46.09 14.31
C GLY A 455 -11.71 45.00 13.44
N THR A 456 -10.55 44.49 13.83
CA THR A 456 -9.99 43.32 13.17
C THR A 456 -10.79 42.05 13.53
N LEU A 457 -10.74 41.01 12.69
CA LEU A 457 -11.39 39.73 12.98
C LEU A 457 -11.04 39.18 14.38
N ALA A 458 -9.77 39.27 14.76
CA ALA A 458 -9.29 38.84 16.08
C ALA A 458 -9.90 39.65 17.22
N ASP A 459 -9.94 40.98 17.09
CA ASP A 459 -10.49 41.88 18.12
C ASP A 459 -12.01 41.73 18.25
N LEU A 460 -12.72 41.60 17.10
CA LEU A 460 -14.15 41.33 17.05
C LEU A 460 -14.50 40.01 17.76
N ASN A 461 -13.80 38.92 17.43
CA ASN A 461 -14.02 37.63 18.08
C ASN A 461 -13.65 37.64 19.57
N ALA A 462 -12.62 38.34 19.95
CA ALA A 462 -12.27 38.52 21.36
C ALA A 462 -13.38 39.23 22.14
N LEU A 463 -14.02 40.25 21.53
CA LEU A 463 -15.14 40.95 22.15
C LEU A 463 -16.40 40.06 22.19
N LEU A 464 -16.76 39.40 21.09
CA LEU A 464 -17.93 38.54 21.00
C LEU A 464 -17.83 37.33 21.92
N SER A 465 -16.63 36.82 22.18
CA SER A 465 -16.41 35.71 23.13
C SER A 465 -16.81 36.06 24.59
N GLY A 466 -16.87 37.33 24.93
CA GLY A 466 -17.37 37.82 26.21
C GLY A 466 -18.90 37.67 26.36
N GLY A 467 -19.58 37.40 25.27
CA GLY A 467 -21.05 37.36 25.18
C GLY A 467 -21.68 38.71 24.92
N VAL A 468 -22.90 38.68 24.38
CA VAL A 468 -23.75 39.84 24.10
C VAL A 468 -24.92 39.77 25.07
N THR A 469 -25.06 40.81 25.91
CA THR A 469 -26.20 40.89 26.86
C THR A 469 -27.41 41.46 26.10
N TYR A 470 -28.44 40.66 26.01
CA TYR A 470 -29.77 41.05 25.55
C TYR A 470 -30.63 41.42 26.76
N GLN A 471 -31.33 42.54 26.67
CA GLN A 471 -32.37 42.97 27.64
C GLN A 471 -33.61 43.27 26.83
N GLY A 472 -34.65 42.47 27.03
CA GLY A 472 -35.96 42.71 26.41
C GLY A 472 -36.53 44.08 26.79
N ASP A 473 -37.44 44.62 25.97
CA ASP A 473 -38.23 45.77 26.38
C ASP A 473 -39.04 45.44 27.67
N PRO A 474 -39.32 46.41 28.52
CA PRO A 474 -40.10 46.15 29.73
C PRO A 474 -41.38 45.42 29.40
N ASP A 475 -41.68 44.38 30.18
CA ASP A 475 -42.88 43.56 30.07
C ASP A 475 -43.06 42.87 28.70
N PHE A 476 -42.01 42.77 27.89
CA PHE A 476 -42.07 42.08 26.59
C PHE A 476 -41.80 40.57 26.75
N HIS A 477 -42.78 39.78 26.37
CA HIS A 477 -42.68 38.33 26.21
C HIS A 477 -43.13 37.88 24.82
N GLY A 478 -42.52 36.82 24.30
CA GLY A 478 -42.79 36.33 22.93
C GLY A 478 -41.52 36.03 22.15
N ASN A 479 -41.64 36.08 20.81
CA ASN A 479 -40.52 35.81 19.94
C ASN A 479 -39.83 37.11 19.54
N ASP A 480 -38.53 37.13 19.69
CA ASP A 480 -37.61 38.09 19.12
C ASP A 480 -36.47 37.35 18.35
N ALA A 481 -35.57 38.06 17.75
CA ALA A 481 -34.42 37.47 17.07
C ALA A 481 -33.24 38.43 17.04
N LEU A 482 -32.06 37.87 17.30
CA LEU A 482 -30.80 38.56 17.03
C LEU A 482 -30.43 38.36 15.56
N THR A 483 -30.37 39.45 14.80
CA THR A 483 -29.81 39.44 13.46
C THR A 483 -28.34 39.88 13.52
N MET A 484 -27.44 39.07 12.97
CA MET A 484 -26.01 39.35 12.85
C MET A 484 -25.67 39.52 11.38
N VAL A 485 -25.15 40.68 11.03
CA VAL A 485 -24.65 41.02 9.69
C VAL A 485 -23.18 41.34 9.80
N THR A 486 -22.34 40.60 9.08
CA THR A 486 -20.91 40.86 9.02
C THR A 486 -20.54 41.32 7.60
N ASP A 487 -19.76 42.38 7.49
CA ASP A 487 -19.22 42.95 6.25
C ASP A 487 -17.69 42.99 6.35
N ASP A 488 -16.99 42.35 5.39
CA ASP A 488 -15.52 42.28 5.33
C ASP A 488 -14.87 43.58 4.85
N ARG A 489 -15.64 44.48 4.27
CA ARG A 489 -15.22 45.73 3.64
C ARG A 489 -14.26 45.57 2.46
N GLY A 490 -14.10 44.33 1.94
CA GLY A 490 -13.25 44.02 0.80
C GLY A 490 -11.76 44.22 1.10
N ASN A 491 -11.31 43.77 2.26
CA ASN A 491 -9.99 44.07 2.80
C ASN A 491 -8.85 43.38 2.07
N THR A 492 -9.08 42.19 1.51
CA THR A 492 -8.03 41.39 0.88
C THR A 492 -8.53 40.79 -0.41
N GLY A 493 -7.76 40.95 -1.49
CA GLY A 493 -8.07 40.35 -2.77
C GLY A 493 -8.92 41.18 -3.71
N SER A 494 -9.25 40.58 -4.85
CA SER A 494 -10.15 41.13 -5.85
C SER A 494 -11.59 40.70 -5.55
N GLY A 495 -12.60 41.56 -5.87
CA GLY A 495 -14.02 41.20 -5.75
C GLY A 495 -14.87 42.26 -5.01
N GLY A 496 -14.28 43.10 -4.18
CA GLY A 496 -14.97 44.11 -3.38
C GLY A 496 -15.60 43.52 -2.10
N ALA A 497 -16.29 44.38 -1.33
CA ALA A 497 -16.87 43.97 -0.04
C ALA A 497 -17.98 42.93 -0.19
N LEU A 498 -17.94 41.94 0.65
CA LEU A 498 -18.91 40.84 0.78
C LEU A 498 -19.49 40.83 2.20
N SER A 499 -20.66 40.22 2.37
CA SER A 499 -21.31 40.16 3.68
C SER A 499 -22.06 38.85 3.87
N ASP A 500 -22.20 38.48 5.14
CA ASP A 500 -23.01 37.37 5.61
C ASP A 500 -24.07 37.83 6.61
N THR A 501 -25.24 37.20 6.59
CA THR A 501 -26.38 37.56 7.45
C THR A 501 -27.03 36.32 8.01
N ASP A 502 -27.05 36.23 9.35
CA ASP A 502 -27.70 35.14 10.06
C ASP A 502 -28.62 35.67 11.17
N VAL A 503 -29.60 34.83 11.52
CA VAL A 503 -30.64 35.14 12.50
C VAL A 503 -30.68 34.07 13.57
N LEU A 504 -30.53 34.48 14.84
CA LEU A 504 -30.66 33.64 16.02
C LEU A 504 -31.98 33.89 16.71
N PRO A 505 -32.91 32.95 16.75
CA PRO A 505 -34.19 33.12 17.45
C PRO A 505 -34.03 33.27 18.96
N ILE A 506 -34.78 34.17 19.56
CA ILE A 506 -34.88 34.42 21.00
C ILE A 506 -36.36 34.24 21.41
N LEU A 507 -36.60 33.35 22.38
CA LEU A 507 -37.89 33.21 23.03
C LEU A 507 -37.82 33.84 24.38
N VAL A 508 -38.54 34.95 24.57
CA VAL A 508 -38.69 35.60 25.89
C VAL A 508 -39.89 35.01 26.59
N GLN A 509 -39.63 34.38 27.72
CA GLN A 509 -40.64 33.76 28.55
C GLN A 509 -41.24 34.79 29.52
N PRO A 510 -42.56 34.75 29.77
CA PRO A 510 -43.21 35.64 30.72
C PRO A 510 -42.79 35.33 32.17
N VAL A 511 -42.64 36.37 32.96
CA VAL A 511 -42.41 36.34 34.40
C VAL A 511 -43.57 37.10 35.05
N ASN A 512 -44.17 36.54 36.11
CA ASN A 512 -45.31 37.20 36.77
C ASN A 512 -44.88 38.49 37.50
N ASP A 513 -45.45 39.59 37.11
CA ASP A 513 -45.28 40.88 37.73
C ASP A 513 -46.24 41.09 38.92
N ALA A 514 -45.85 42.00 39.77
CA ALA A 514 -46.71 42.35 40.90
C ALA A 514 -47.79 43.39 40.52
N PRO A 515 -49.06 43.21 40.92
CA PRO A 515 -50.08 44.21 40.68
C PRO A 515 -49.71 45.56 41.30
N VAL A 516 -50.02 46.64 40.60
CA VAL A 516 -49.76 48.04 41.05
C VAL A 516 -51.09 48.71 41.40
N ASN A 517 -51.17 49.14 42.64
CA ASN A 517 -52.35 49.92 43.10
C ASN A 517 -52.19 51.41 42.79
N GLN A 518 -53.23 51.99 42.23
CA GLN A 518 -53.29 53.44 42.05
C GLN A 518 -54.33 54.01 42.99
N LEU A 519 -53.89 54.97 43.81
CA LEU A 519 -54.70 55.68 44.79
C LEU A 519 -54.76 57.17 44.44
N PRO A 520 -55.85 57.86 44.91
CA PRO A 520 -55.93 59.32 44.71
C PRO A 520 -54.75 60.01 45.37
N THR A 521 -54.13 60.93 44.68
CA THR A 521 -52.91 61.69 45.11
C THR A 521 -53.29 62.83 46.10
N THR A 522 -54.55 63.22 46.12
CA THR A 522 -55.03 64.26 47.03
C THR A 522 -55.72 63.67 48.23
N PRO A 523 -55.49 64.18 49.48
CA PRO A 523 -56.22 63.74 50.64
C PRO A 523 -57.73 63.88 50.44
N GLN A 524 -58.45 62.82 50.82
CA GLN A 524 -59.92 62.82 50.77
C GLN A 524 -60.47 63.44 52.06
N VAL A 525 -61.49 64.24 51.93
CA VAL A 525 -62.16 64.88 53.12
C VAL A 525 -63.60 64.46 53.20
N ALA A 526 -63.90 63.67 54.19
CA ALA A 526 -65.24 63.23 54.54
C ALA A 526 -65.78 64.08 55.66
N GLN A 527 -67.08 64.10 55.83
CA GLN A 527 -67.78 64.72 57.01
C GLN A 527 -68.25 63.57 57.95
N GLU A 528 -68.15 63.78 59.28
CA GLU A 528 -68.66 62.82 60.25
C GLU A 528 -70.13 62.55 59.97
N ASP A 529 -70.54 61.31 60.22
CA ASP A 529 -71.91 60.80 60.05
C ASP A 529 -72.52 60.92 58.64
N GLN A 530 -71.71 61.28 57.65
CA GLN A 530 -72.15 61.36 56.25
C GLN A 530 -71.36 60.37 55.36
N PRO A 531 -72.03 59.62 54.48
CA PRO A 531 -71.34 58.75 53.50
C PRO A 531 -70.51 59.61 52.58
N PHE A 532 -69.29 59.13 52.28
CA PHE A 532 -68.35 59.79 51.38
C PHE A 532 -67.90 58.79 50.28
N THR A 533 -67.94 59.16 49.03
CA THR A 533 -67.49 58.28 47.91
C THR A 533 -66.06 58.55 47.56
N ILE A 534 -65.21 57.56 47.66
CA ILE A 534 -63.83 57.59 47.30
C ILE A 534 -63.74 57.19 45.82
N HIS A 535 -63.15 58.10 45.00
CA HIS A 535 -62.91 57.87 43.55
C HIS A 535 -61.43 57.82 43.28
N GLY A 536 -61.06 57.27 42.06
CA GLY A 536 -59.69 57.23 41.62
C GLY A 536 -58.87 56.05 42.11
N LEU A 537 -59.56 55.00 42.61
CA LEU A 537 -58.94 53.73 42.93
C LEU A 537 -58.81 52.88 41.61
N GLN A 538 -57.65 52.33 41.35
CA GLN A 538 -57.42 51.45 40.21
C GLN A 538 -56.32 50.45 40.52
N VAL A 539 -56.35 49.29 39.92
CA VAL A 539 -55.30 48.29 39.93
C VAL A 539 -54.84 48.05 38.51
N SER A 540 -53.52 47.92 38.29
CA SER A 540 -52.96 47.47 37.06
C SER A 540 -51.99 46.29 37.27
N ASP A 541 -52.02 45.36 36.39
CA ASP A 541 -51.20 44.20 36.39
C ASP A 541 -51.01 43.82 34.92
N VAL A 542 -49.70 43.80 34.45
CA VAL A 542 -49.39 43.73 33.01
C VAL A 542 -49.64 42.33 32.45
N ASP A 543 -49.46 41.30 33.28
CA ASP A 543 -49.59 39.93 32.87
C ASP A 543 -50.85 39.23 33.36
N ALA A 544 -51.70 39.94 34.18
CA ALA A 544 -52.97 39.37 34.64
C ALA A 544 -53.92 38.94 33.49
N GLY A 545 -53.87 39.62 32.34
CA GLY A 545 -54.77 39.36 31.22
C GLY A 545 -56.24 39.27 31.63
N ASN A 546 -56.85 38.08 31.45
CA ASN A 546 -58.23 37.80 31.92
C ASN A 546 -58.25 37.00 33.24
N SER A 547 -57.10 36.78 33.85
CA SER A 547 -57.04 36.05 35.16
C SER A 547 -57.68 36.89 36.27
N PRO A 548 -58.32 36.26 37.27
CA PRO A 548 -58.92 37.01 38.34
C PRO A 548 -57.87 37.55 39.33
N LEU A 549 -57.91 38.85 39.59
CA LEU A 549 -57.23 39.53 40.66
C LEU A 549 -58.06 39.53 41.92
N SER A 550 -57.40 39.68 43.08
CA SER A 550 -58.03 39.90 44.36
C SER A 550 -57.56 41.26 44.91
N VAL A 551 -58.50 42.19 45.08
CA VAL A 551 -58.21 43.52 45.64
C VAL A 551 -58.91 43.60 47.02
N THR A 552 -58.11 43.89 48.06
CA THR A 552 -58.64 44.10 49.41
C THR A 552 -58.51 45.58 49.74
N LEU A 553 -59.63 46.20 50.11
CA LEU A 553 -59.72 47.55 50.66
C LEU A 553 -60.06 47.49 52.13
N SER A 554 -59.34 48.22 52.96
CA SER A 554 -59.66 48.26 54.44
C SER A 554 -59.47 49.64 55.00
N VAL A 555 -60.30 49.92 55.99
CA VAL A 555 -60.27 51.14 56.84
C VAL A 555 -60.23 50.79 58.33
N LEU A 556 -59.73 51.70 59.20
CA LEU A 556 -59.66 51.46 60.63
C LEU A 556 -60.92 51.87 61.32
N HIS A 557 -61.55 52.97 60.91
CA HIS A 557 -62.69 53.60 61.52
C HIS A 557 -63.87 53.74 60.54
N GLY A 558 -64.71 52.76 60.46
CA GLY A 558 -65.91 52.84 59.62
C GLY A 558 -66.14 51.61 58.77
N THR A 559 -66.92 51.76 57.73
CA THR A 559 -67.30 50.71 56.80
C THR A 559 -67.09 51.14 55.35
N LEU A 560 -66.86 50.17 54.47
CA LEU A 560 -66.81 50.34 53.07
C LEU A 560 -67.99 49.63 52.42
N GLU A 561 -68.68 50.35 51.56
CA GLU A 561 -69.80 49.80 50.79
C GLU A 561 -69.49 49.86 49.28
N LEU A 562 -69.79 48.77 48.61
CA LEU A 562 -69.73 48.67 47.15
C LEU A 562 -70.75 47.62 46.68
N VAL A 563 -71.52 47.99 45.71
CA VAL A 563 -72.53 47.07 45.14
C VAL A 563 -71.82 46.23 44.06
N ALA A 564 -71.99 44.91 44.11
CA ALA A 564 -71.39 44.01 43.14
C ALA A 564 -71.82 44.39 41.71
N GLY A 565 -70.83 44.44 40.83
CA GLY A 565 -70.99 44.65 39.41
C GLY A 565 -70.83 43.36 38.56
N SER A 566 -71.11 43.45 37.31
CA SER A 566 -70.91 42.30 36.40
C SER A 566 -69.47 41.84 36.38
N GLY A 567 -69.23 40.56 36.63
CA GLY A 567 -67.90 39.99 36.52
C GLY A 567 -66.98 40.16 37.75
N VAL A 568 -67.50 40.79 38.83
CA VAL A 568 -66.75 40.95 40.08
C VAL A 568 -67.56 40.36 41.25
N THR A 569 -66.90 39.52 41.99
CA THR A 569 -67.43 39.08 43.32
C THR A 569 -67.02 40.09 44.37
N VAL A 570 -67.99 40.61 45.13
CA VAL A 570 -67.74 41.54 46.19
C VAL A 570 -68.09 40.85 47.53
N SER A 571 -67.21 40.84 48.50
CA SER A 571 -67.45 40.35 49.83
C SER A 571 -67.01 41.37 50.89
N GLY A 572 -67.69 41.37 52.05
CA GLY A 572 -67.43 42.33 53.12
C GLY A 572 -68.01 43.71 52.91
N SER A 573 -68.90 43.93 51.93
CA SER A 573 -69.61 45.20 51.76
C SER A 573 -70.42 45.54 53.03
N GLY A 574 -70.28 46.76 53.55
CA GLY A 574 -70.81 47.21 54.81
C GLY A 574 -69.95 46.86 56.03
N SER A 575 -68.77 46.39 55.86
CA SER A 575 -67.77 46.17 56.95
C SER A 575 -66.53 47.05 56.72
N ASN A 576 -65.54 46.99 57.61
CA ASN A 576 -64.27 47.72 57.50
C ASN A 576 -63.29 47.09 56.51
N THR A 577 -63.64 45.93 55.96
CA THR A 577 -62.77 45.25 54.94
C THR A 577 -63.64 44.75 53.79
N LEU A 578 -63.30 45.18 52.63
CA LEU A 578 -63.97 44.86 51.38
C LEU A 578 -63.01 44.10 50.46
N VAL A 579 -63.43 42.95 49.92
CA VAL A 579 -62.65 42.14 49.02
C VAL A 579 -63.37 42.02 47.72
N LEU A 580 -62.67 42.39 46.62
CA LEU A 580 -63.11 42.31 45.23
C LEU A 580 -62.32 41.18 44.52
N SER A 581 -63.01 40.31 43.80
CA SER A 581 -62.36 39.31 42.96
C SER A 581 -63.01 39.25 41.55
N GLY A 582 -62.18 39.42 40.51
CA GLY A 582 -62.61 39.45 39.11
C GLY A 582 -61.46 39.78 38.20
N SER A 583 -61.76 39.92 36.89
CA SER A 583 -60.72 40.41 35.93
C SER A 583 -60.38 41.87 36.28
N GLN A 584 -59.13 42.28 35.93
CA GLN A 584 -58.64 43.63 36.09
C GLN A 584 -59.62 44.68 35.54
N ASP A 585 -60.08 44.51 34.31
CA ASP A 585 -61.05 45.43 33.68
C ASP A 585 -62.37 45.50 34.44
N ALA A 586 -62.89 44.37 34.91
CA ALA A 586 -64.14 44.33 35.64
C ALA A 586 -63.98 45.00 36.99
N ILE A 587 -62.89 44.75 37.73
CA ILE A 587 -62.60 45.41 39.03
C ILE A 587 -62.44 46.92 38.79
N ASN A 588 -61.67 47.35 37.84
CA ASN A 588 -61.48 48.79 37.56
C ASN A 588 -62.75 49.48 37.11
N ALA A 589 -63.58 48.82 36.26
CA ALA A 589 -64.88 49.32 35.89
C ALA A 589 -65.79 49.51 37.16
N LEU A 590 -65.69 48.59 38.09
CA LEU A 590 -66.45 48.69 39.33
C LEU A 590 -65.90 49.81 40.23
N LEU A 591 -64.59 49.89 40.47
CA LEU A 591 -63.90 50.93 41.25
C LEU A 591 -64.07 52.35 40.64
N ALA A 592 -64.21 52.48 39.34
CA ALA A 592 -64.51 53.77 38.70
C ALA A 592 -65.81 54.40 39.17
N GLY A 593 -66.79 53.60 39.62
CA GLY A 593 -68.02 54.06 40.24
C GLY A 593 -67.80 54.67 41.63
N GLY A 594 -66.67 54.44 42.25
CA GLY A 594 -66.28 54.87 43.57
C GLY A 594 -66.74 53.91 44.67
N VAL A 595 -66.01 53.91 45.76
CA VAL A 595 -66.28 53.13 47.00
C VAL A 595 -66.80 54.05 48.05
N THR A 596 -68.01 53.71 48.60
CA THR A 596 -68.61 54.54 49.66
C THR A 596 -67.99 54.18 51.01
N TYR A 597 -67.38 55.16 51.63
CA TYR A 597 -66.89 55.09 53.01
C TYR A 597 -67.91 55.73 53.97
N GLN A 598 -68.18 55.08 55.05
CA GLN A 598 -68.99 55.61 56.13
C GLN A 598 -68.21 55.51 57.43
N GLY A 599 -67.77 56.63 57.98
CA GLY A 599 -67.12 56.70 59.31
C GLY A 599 -67.99 56.16 60.41
N GLU A 600 -67.36 55.71 61.53
CA GLU A 600 -68.05 55.35 62.71
C GLU A 600 -68.83 56.56 63.25
N GLN A 601 -69.94 56.30 63.96
CA GLN A 601 -70.74 57.37 64.50
C GLN A 601 -69.93 58.31 65.40
N ASP A 602 -70.06 59.62 65.24
CA ASP A 602 -69.34 60.67 65.96
C ASP A 602 -67.80 60.62 65.84
N PHE A 603 -67.25 59.84 64.80
CA PHE A 603 -65.80 59.76 64.59
C PHE A 603 -65.33 60.96 63.82
N ASN A 604 -64.43 61.76 64.46
CA ASN A 604 -63.67 62.82 63.80
C ASN A 604 -62.17 62.61 63.98
N GLY A 605 -61.42 62.67 62.96
CA GLY A 605 -60.03 62.35 62.97
C GLY A 605 -59.54 61.91 61.60
N GLN A 606 -58.37 61.27 61.60
CA GLN A 606 -57.76 60.67 60.36
C GLN A 606 -58.04 59.18 60.31
N ASP A 607 -58.51 58.75 59.19
CA ASP A 607 -58.55 57.33 58.85
C ASP A 607 -57.73 57.11 57.59
N ALA A 608 -57.34 55.90 57.29
CA ALA A 608 -56.59 55.53 56.14
C ALA A 608 -57.22 54.39 55.41
N LEU A 609 -57.48 54.57 54.08
CA LEU A 609 -57.82 53.47 53.20
C LEU A 609 -56.54 52.77 52.81
N THR A 610 -56.45 51.50 53.09
CA THR A 610 -55.38 50.60 52.60
C THR A 610 -55.97 49.75 51.48
N MET A 611 -55.26 49.73 50.36
CA MET A 611 -55.55 48.90 49.16
C MET A 611 -54.47 47.87 48.94
#